data_3aa8fc33cdb5b3d39c5e41d839221017
#
_entry.id   3aa8fc33cdb5b3d39c5e41d839221017
#
_cell.length_a   1.000
_cell.length_b   1.000
_cell.length_c   1.000
_cell.angle_alpha   90.00
_cell.angle_beta   90.00
_cell.angle_gamma   90.00
#
_symmetry.space_group_name_H-M   'P 1'
#
loop_
_entity.id
_entity.type
_entity.pdbx_description
1 polymer ?
#
loop_
_entity_poly.entity_id
_entity_poly.type
_entity_poly.pdbx_seq_one_letter_code
_entity_poly.pdbx_strand_id
1 'polypeptide(L)'
;MMTTKTRIRYTRPWLYPQQQEAIFCDERYSVIEASTKSGKTVGCMVWLAEQAAIHGGLNKNYWWIAPIYSQAEIAYRRLKAGLGEGNYIANGSNLTVTLPNGSVIWFKGGDKPDSLYGEDVYAAVVDEASRCKEEVWHAVRSTLTATRGDIRIIGNVKGRKNWAYQLARKA
;
A
#
# COMPACT_ATOMS: atom_id res chain seq x y z
N MET A 1 -32.44 13.90 10.33
CA MET A 1 -31.34 13.10 10.90
C MET A 1 -30.06 13.90 10.87
N MET A 2 -29.52 14.22 12.02
CA MET A 2 -28.19 14.84 12.10
C MET A 2 -27.11 13.79 11.86
N THR A 3 -26.39 13.92 10.78
CA THR A 3 -25.16 13.11 10.55
C THR A 3 -24.06 13.70 11.42
N THR A 4 -23.66 12.97 12.46
CA THR A 4 -22.52 13.35 13.28
C THR A 4 -21.26 13.19 12.45
N LYS A 5 -20.67 14.28 12.00
CA LYS A 5 -19.36 14.25 11.35
C LYS A 5 -18.32 13.98 12.43
N THR A 6 -17.80 12.75 12.47
CA THR A 6 -16.67 12.41 13.32
C THR A 6 -15.42 13.09 12.76
N ARG A 7 -14.88 14.06 13.48
CA ARG A 7 -13.61 14.68 13.14
C ARG A 7 -12.48 13.84 13.71
N ILE A 8 -11.69 13.25 12.84
CA ILE A 8 -10.47 12.55 13.23
C ILE A 8 -9.31 13.52 13.06
N ARG A 9 -8.57 13.72 14.16
CA ARG A 9 -7.30 14.44 14.07
C ARG A 9 -6.23 13.46 13.59
N TYR A 10 -5.61 13.80 12.47
CA TYR A 10 -4.49 13.07 11.94
C TYR A 10 -3.27 13.99 11.85
N THR A 11 -2.15 13.53 12.37
CA THR A 11 -0.86 14.19 12.20
C THR A 11 0.07 13.20 11.52
N ARG A 12 0.57 13.60 10.33
CA ARG A 12 1.55 12.77 9.62
C ARG A 12 2.79 12.59 10.50
N PRO A 13 3.25 11.35 10.76
CA PRO A 13 4.50 11.13 11.46
C PRO A 13 5.66 11.76 10.68
N TRP A 14 6.73 12.09 11.40
CA TRP A 14 7.91 12.64 10.76
C TRP A 14 8.53 11.62 9.80
N LEU A 15 8.79 12.05 8.57
CA LEU A 15 9.43 11.26 7.54
C LEU A 15 10.67 12.01 7.03
N TYR A 16 11.69 11.27 6.62
CA TYR A 16 12.85 11.86 6.00
C TYR A 16 12.44 12.63 4.73
N PRO A 17 12.99 13.85 4.48
CA PRO A 17 12.59 14.66 3.31
C PRO A 17 12.70 13.92 1.98
N GLN A 18 13.72 13.12 1.80
CA GLN A 18 13.93 12.32 0.59
C GLN A 18 12.83 11.29 0.40
N GLN A 19 12.32 10.72 1.47
CA GLN A 19 11.18 9.79 1.43
C GLN A 19 9.89 10.50 1.07
N GLN A 20 9.66 11.67 1.66
CA GLN A 20 8.47 12.46 1.33
C GLN A 20 8.44 12.81 -0.15
N GLU A 21 9.55 13.24 -0.71
CA GLU A 21 9.64 13.58 -2.14
C GLU A 21 9.35 12.39 -3.04
N ALA A 22 9.95 11.24 -2.76
CA ALA A 22 9.81 10.04 -3.59
C ALA A 22 8.42 9.38 -3.46
N ILE A 23 7.86 9.38 -2.27
CA ILE A 23 6.62 8.65 -1.96
C ILE A 23 5.39 9.50 -2.24
N PHE A 24 5.43 10.78 -1.87
CA PHE A 24 4.29 11.70 -1.96
C PHE A 24 4.32 12.58 -3.22
N CYS A 25 5.07 12.18 -4.24
CA CYS A 25 5.05 12.84 -5.54
C CYS A 25 3.69 12.64 -6.24
N ASP A 26 3.40 13.49 -7.23
CA ASP A 26 2.14 13.43 -7.98
C ASP A 26 2.10 12.34 -9.05
N GLU A 27 3.20 11.60 -9.22
CA GLU A 27 3.27 10.51 -10.19
C GLU A 27 2.40 9.32 -9.79
N ARG A 28 1.68 8.74 -10.77
CA ARG A 28 0.88 7.53 -10.55
C ARG A 28 1.74 6.34 -10.16
N TYR A 29 2.87 6.18 -10.80
CA TYR A 29 3.80 5.07 -10.58
C TYR A 29 5.10 5.61 -10.02
N SER A 30 5.52 5.11 -8.89
CA SER A 30 6.81 5.43 -8.31
C SER A 30 7.51 4.16 -7.83
N VAL A 31 8.74 3.97 -8.28
CA VAL A 31 9.61 2.87 -7.83
C VAL A 31 10.64 3.46 -6.89
N ILE A 32 10.64 2.97 -5.65
CA ILE A 32 11.49 3.49 -4.59
C ILE A 32 12.59 2.48 -4.31
N GLU A 33 13.76 2.76 -4.84
CA GLU A 33 14.97 2.00 -4.58
C GLU A 33 15.68 2.63 -3.38
N ALA A 34 15.83 1.87 -2.32
CA ALA A 34 16.54 2.35 -1.15
C ALA A 34 17.09 1.18 -0.34
N SER A 35 18.10 1.47 0.44
CA SER A 35 18.65 0.48 1.38
C SER A 35 17.59 0.04 2.41
N THR A 36 17.76 -1.15 2.96
CA THR A 36 16.78 -1.77 3.86
C THR A 36 16.41 -0.95 5.10
N LYS A 37 17.25 -0.03 5.53
CA LYS A 37 17.04 0.75 6.76
C LYS A 37 16.60 2.20 6.51
N SER A 38 16.07 2.51 5.34
CA SER A 38 15.74 3.90 4.97
C SER A 38 14.34 4.36 5.40
N GLY A 39 13.58 3.54 6.12
CA GLY A 39 12.22 3.88 6.55
C GLY A 39 11.18 3.91 5.42
N LYS A 40 11.51 3.42 4.25
CA LYS A 40 10.64 3.41 3.07
C LYS A 40 9.31 2.67 3.30
N THR A 41 9.34 1.59 4.05
CA THR A 41 8.13 0.82 4.41
C THR A 41 7.17 1.66 5.24
N VAL A 42 7.70 2.36 6.25
CA VAL A 42 6.88 3.25 7.09
C VAL A 42 6.30 4.39 6.26
N GLY A 43 7.12 5.02 5.43
CA GLY A 43 6.67 6.12 4.56
C GLY A 43 5.57 5.71 3.60
N CYS A 44 5.70 4.56 2.96
CA CYS A 44 4.67 4.05 2.05
C CYS A 44 3.40 3.60 2.79
N MET A 45 3.52 3.09 4.01
CA MET A 45 2.37 2.75 4.84
C MET A 45 1.57 4.00 5.22
N VAL A 46 2.26 5.07 5.60
CA VAL A 46 1.64 6.37 5.86
C VAL A 46 0.95 6.89 4.60
N TRP A 47 1.62 6.82 3.46
CA TRP A 47 1.04 7.24 2.18
C TRP A 47 -0.24 6.47 1.85
N LEU A 48 -0.24 5.15 1.96
CA LEU A 48 -1.42 4.33 1.67
C LEU A 48 -2.57 4.63 2.61
N ALA A 49 -2.29 4.79 3.90
CA ALA A 49 -3.29 5.16 4.89
C ALA A 49 -3.89 6.55 4.59
N GLU A 50 -3.09 7.51 4.18
CA GLU A 50 -3.57 8.84 3.78
C GLU A 50 -4.40 8.78 2.50
N GLN A 51 -4.00 7.99 1.51
CA GLN A 51 -4.81 7.78 0.31
C GLN A 51 -6.20 7.25 0.66
N ALA A 52 -6.26 6.25 1.52
CA ALA A 52 -7.52 5.67 1.96
C ALA A 52 -8.35 6.63 2.83
N ALA A 53 -7.73 7.40 3.71
CA ALA A 53 -8.42 8.31 4.62
C ALA A 53 -8.89 9.60 3.95
N ILE A 54 -8.10 10.14 3.01
CA ILE A 54 -8.36 11.44 2.38
C ILE A 54 -9.17 11.28 1.09
N HIS A 55 -8.75 10.35 0.23
CA HIS A 55 -9.34 10.14 -1.09
C HIS A 55 -10.28 8.94 -1.15
N GLY A 56 -10.40 8.22 -0.07
CA GLY A 56 -11.23 7.03 0.03
C GLY A 56 -12.71 7.32 0.26
N GLY A 57 -13.42 6.27 0.57
CA GLY A 57 -14.85 6.31 0.83
C GLY A 57 -15.38 4.89 1.02
N LEU A 58 -16.69 4.77 1.17
CA LEU A 58 -17.36 3.51 1.45
C LEU A 58 -17.02 2.46 0.37
N ASN A 59 -16.55 1.31 0.83
CA ASN A 59 -16.20 0.15 0.00
C ASN A 59 -15.07 0.37 -1.01
N LYS A 60 -14.27 1.42 -0.88
CA LYS A 60 -13.08 1.59 -1.71
C LYS A 60 -11.93 0.78 -1.14
N ASN A 61 -11.29 0.01 -2.01
CA ASN A 61 -10.22 -0.93 -1.64
C ASN A 61 -8.84 -0.34 -1.92
N TYR A 62 -7.93 -0.60 -0.98
CA TYR A 62 -6.53 -0.22 -1.02
C TYR A 62 -5.69 -1.44 -0.66
N TRP A 63 -4.60 -1.68 -1.37
CA TRP A 63 -3.82 -2.89 -1.18
C TRP A 63 -2.40 -2.62 -0.72
N TRP A 64 -1.98 -3.38 0.27
CA TRP A 64 -0.58 -3.57 0.63
C TRP A 64 -0.19 -5.00 0.29
N ILE A 65 0.80 -5.17 -0.60
CA ILE A 65 1.21 -6.49 -1.08
C ILE A 65 2.64 -6.75 -0.63
N ALA A 66 2.84 -7.87 0.06
CA ALA A 66 4.14 -8.40 0.46
C ALA A 66 4.44 -9.68 -0.32
N PRO A 67 5.71 -10.13 -0.40
CA PRO A 67 6.04 -11.34 -1.14
C PRO A 67 5.33 -12.59 -0.67
N ILE A 68 5.14 -12.73 0.65
CA ILE A 68 4.44 -13.85 1.27
C ILE A 68 3.47 -13.38 2.34
N TYR A 69 2.49 -14.20 2.65
CA TYR A 69 1.42 -13.90 3.59
C TYR A 69 1.91 -13.50 5.00
N SER A 70 2.92 -14.19 5.52
CA SER A 70 3.47 -13.88 6.85
C SER A 70 4.07 -12.48 6.94
N GLN A 71 4.64 -11.97 5.85
CA GLN A 71 5.13 -10.59 5.78
C GLN A 71 3.97 -9.59 5.66
N ALA A 72 2.90 -9.95 4.98
CA ALA A 72 1.68 -9.16 4.95
C ALA A 72 1.07 -9.01 6.36
N GLU A 73 1.10 -10.06 7.17
CA GLU A 73 0.65 -10.01 8.57
C GLU A 73 1.48 -9.03 9.41
N ILE A 74 2.79 -8.96 9.20
CA ILE A 74 3.66 -8.01 9.90
C ILE A 74 3.25 -6.58 9.56
N ALA A 75 3.04 -6.28 8.29
CA ALA A 75 2.59 -4.97 7.83
C ALA A 75 1.22 -4.61 8.42
N TYR A 76 0.29 -5.56 8.45
CA TYR A 76 -1.03 -5.41 9.05
C TYR A 76 -0.95 -4.99 10.52
N ARG A 77 -0.12 -5.67 11.31
CA ARG A 77 0.07 -5.32 12.72
C ARG A 77 0.69 -3.93 12.89
N ARG A 78 1.63 -3.56 12.03
CA ARG A 78 2.27 -2.23 12.07
C ARG A 78 1.27 -1.12 11.79
N LEU A 79 0.39 -1.29 10.82
CA LEU A 79 -0.63 -0.29 10.53
C LEU A 79 -1.58 -0.12 11.71
N LYS A 80 -2.07 -1.21 12.29
CA LYS A 80 -2.94 -1.15 13.46
C LYS A 80 -2.30 -0.42 14.63
N ALA A 81 -1.03 -0.72 14.91
CA ALA A 81 -0.28 -0.06 15.98
C ALA A 81 -0.14 1.45 15.72
N GLY A 82 0.10 1.83 14.46
CA GLY A 82 0.25 3.23 14.07
C GLY A 82 -1.04 4.03 14.11
N LEU A 83 -2.17 3.41 13.79
CA LEU A 83 -3.48 4.08 13.82
C LEU A 83 -4.05 4.23 15.23
N GLY A 84 -3.74 3.30 16.13
CA GLY A 84 -4.28 3.26 17.49
C GLY A 84 -5.71 2.71 17.55
N GLU A 85 -6.04 2.08 18.68
CA GLU A 85 -7.36 1.49 18.91
C GLU A 85 -8.47 2.54 18.82
N GLY A 86 -9.62 2.13 18.32
CA GLY A 86 -10.80 2.99 18.18
C GLY A 86 -10.85 3.79 16.87
N ASN A 87 -9.77 3.83 16.10
CA ASN A 87 -9.69 4.58 14.83
C ASN A 87 -9.90 3.71 13.60
N TYR A 88 -10.13 2.42 13.79
CA TYR A 88 -10.33 1.46 12.70
C TYR A 88 -11.10 0.24 13.18
N ILE A 89 -11.60 -0.54 12.22
CA ILE A 89 -12.16 -1.88 12.46
C ILE A 89 -11.25 -2.88 11.72
N ALA A 90 -10.71 -3.84 12.46
CA ALA A 90 -9.80 -4.84 11.93
C ALA A 90 -10.47 -6.21 11.81
N ASN A 91 -10.16 -6.93 10.72
CA ASN A 91 -10.51 -8.34 10.55
C ASN A 91 -9.24 -9.14 10.31
N GLY A 92 -8.84 -9.92 11.31
CA GLY A 92 -7.59 -10.70 11.29
C GLY A 92 -7.65 -11.90 10.33
N SER A 93 -8.83 -12.44 10.04
CA SER A 93 -8.98 -13.56 9.10
C SER A 93 -8.67 -13.14 7.67
N ASN A 94 -9.10 -11.94 7.28
CA ASN A 94 -8.89 -11.39 5.93
C ASN A 94 -7.70 -10.43 5.85
N LEU A 95 -7.06 -10.10 6.96
CA LEU A 95 -6.06 -9.04 7.07
C LEU A 95 -6.55 -7.72 6.48
N THR A 96 -7.67 -7.24 6.98
CA THR A 96 -8.25 -5.96 6.55
C THR A 96 -8.33 -4.96 7.70
N VAL A 97 -8.14 -3.70 7.34
CA VAL A 97 -8.35 -2.56 8.23
C VAL A 97 -9.35 -1.63 7.54
N THR A 98 -10.51 -1.43 8.16
CA THR A 98 -11.54 -0.51 7.66
C THR A 98 -11.43 0.80 8.41
N LEU A 99 -11.29 1.89 7.67
CA LEU A 99 -11.20 3.23 8.21
C LEU A 99 -12.61 3.82 8.46
N PRO A 100 -12.72 4.88 9.27
CA PRO A 100 -14.03 5.48 9.57
C PRO A 100 -14.81 6.00 8.37
N ASN A 101 -14.13 6.34 7.26
CA ASN A 101 -14.81 6.74 6.01
C ASN A 101 -15.33 5.55 5.18
N GLY A 102 -15.11 4.32 5.64
CA GLY A 102 -15.53 3.10 4.94
C GLY A 102 -14.50 2.51 3.98
N SER A 103 -13.35 3.14 3.81
CA SER A 103 -12.25 2.60 3.01
C SER A 103 -11.66 1.36 3.67
N VAL A 104 -11.29 0.37 2.87
CA VAL A 104 -10.73 -0.90 3.34
C VAL A 104 -9.30 -1.06 2.82
N ILE A 105 -8.36 -1.26 3.73
CA ILE A 105 -6.98 -1.58 3.39
C ILE A 105 -6.78 -3.08 3.57
N TRP A 106 -6.38 -3.75 2.48
CA TRP A 106 -6.13 -5.18 2.44
C TRP A 106 -4.64 -5.45 2.44
N PHE A 107 -4.21 -6.39 3.27
CA PHE A 107 -2.84 -6.87 3.31
C PHE A 107 -2.78 -8.24 2.65
N LYS A 108 -2.10 -8.35 1.52
CA LYS A 108 -2.09 -9.56 0.69
C LYS A 108 -0.68 -10.08 0.47
N GLY A 109 -0.55 -11.41 0.39
CA GLY A 109 0.69 -12.06 0.01
C GLY A 109 0.75 -12.30 -1.49
N GLY A 110 1.90 -12.02 -2.11
CA GLY A 110 2.14 -12.26 -3.52
C GLY A 110 2.42 -13.73 -3.87
N ASP A 111 2.45 -14.61 -2.89
CA ASP A 111 2.59 -16.06 -3.08
C ASP A 111 1.37 -16.71 -3.73
N LYS A 112 0.24 -16.01 -3.76
CA LYS A 112 -1.00 -16.42 -4.43
C LYS A 112 -1.48 -15.31 -5.39
N PRO A 113 -0.83 -15.14 -6.56
CA PRO A 113 -1.17 -14.06 -7.49
C PRO A 113 -2.62 -14.05 -7.96
N ASP A 114 -3.27 -15.21 -8.05
CA ASP A 114 -4.66 -15.31 -8.50
C ASP A 114 -5.65 -14.60 -7.55
N SER A 115 -5.28 -14.42 -6.27
CA SER A 115 -6.10 -13.69 -5.31
C SER A 115 -6.10 -12.16 -5.55
N LEU A 116 -5.25 -11.68 -6.45
CA LEU A 116 -5.08 -10.26 -6.77
C LEU A 116 -5.94 -9.79 -7.96
N TYR A 117 -6.94 -10.56 -8.33
CA TYR A 117 -7.87 -10.22 -9.41
C TYR A 117 -9.29 -10.05 -8.89
N GLY A 118 -10.11 -9.33 -9.64
CA GLY A 118 -11.57 -9.27 -9.44
C GLY A 118 -12.07 -8.12 -8.57
N GLU A 119 -11.19 -7.20 -8.13
CA GLU A 119 -11.62 -6.03 -7.36
C GLU A 119 -11.06 -4.73 -7.95
N ASP A 120 -11.80 -3.65 -7.75
CA ASP A 120 -11.32 -2.31 -8.06
C ASP A 120 -10.45 -1.80 -6.90
N VAL A 121 -9.21 -1.44 -7.20
CA VAL A 121 -8.25 -0.95 -6.21
C VAL A 121 -7.88 0.49 -6.56
N TYR A 122 -7.92 1.37 -5.58
CA TYR A 122 -7.73 2.82 -5.79
C TYR A 122 -6.30 3.27 -5.52
N ALA A 123 -5.54 2.55 -4.74
CA ALA A 123 -4.10 2.71 -4.59
C ALA A 123 -3.49 1.43 -4.03
N ALA A 124 -2.22 1.21 -4.32
CA ALA A 124 -1.52 0.02 -3.88
C ALA A 124 -0.05 0.31 -3.54
N VAL A 125 0.50 -0.51 -2.64
CA VAL A 125 1.92 -0.59 -2.36
C VAL A 125 2.37 -2.03 -2.58
N VAL A 126 3.44 -2.23 -3.33
CA VAL A 126 4.13 -3.52 -3.45
C VAL A 126 5.44 -3.42 -2.69
N ASP A 127 5.51 -4.10 -1.55
CA ASP A 127 6.67 -4.12 -0.68
C ASP A 127 7.61 -5.26 -1.08
N GLU A 128 8.91 -5.04 -0.92
CA GLU A 128 9.95 -5.99 -1.33
C GLU A 128 9.72 -6.57 -2.74
N ALA A 129 9.47 -5.71 -3.69
CA ALA A 129 9.03 -6.06 -5.04
C ALA A 129 9.96 -7.02 -5.76
N SER A 130 11.27 -6.94 -5.52
CA SER A 130 12.25 -7.87 -6.12
C SER A 130 12.07 -9.33 -5.69
N ARG A 131 11.37 -9.56 -4.58
CA ARG A 131 11.04 -10.89 -4.06
C ARG A 131 9.65 -11.37 -4.47
N CYS A 132 8.85 -10.50 -5.04
CA CYS A 132 7.55 -10.86 -5.61
C CYS A 132 7.72 -11.42 -7.03
N LYS A 133 6.82 -12.31 -7.42
CA LYS A 133 6.76 -12.79 -8.81
C LYS A 133 6.26 -11.67 -9.73
N GLU A 134 6.69 -11.67 -10.98
CA GLU A 134 6.24 -10.68 -11.96
C GLU A 134 4.72 -10.70 -12.19
N GLU A 135 4.08 -11.84 -12.02
CA GLU A 135 2.63 -12.01 -12.09
C GLU A 135 1.89 -11.10 -11.10
N VAL A 136 2.50 -10.82 -9.94
CA VAL A 136 1.95 -9.87 -8.97
C VAL A 136 1.83 -8.47 -9.59
N TRP A 137 2.86 -8.02 -10.29
CA TRP A 137 2.86 -6.74 -10.99
C TRP A 137 1.76 -6.66 -12.04
N HIS A 138 1.62 -7.70 -12.86
CA HIS A 138 0.57 -7.75 -13.88
C HIS A 138 -0.83 -7.71 -13.27
N ALA A 139 -1.07 -8.46 -12.19
CA ALA A 139 -2.35 -8.47 -11.48
C ALA A 139 -2.68 -7.10 -10.89
N VAL A 140 -1.75 -6.49 -10.18
CA VAL A 140 -1.93 -5.17 -9.54
C VAL A 140 -2.16 -4.09 -10.60
N ARG A 141 -1.37 -4.08 -11.64
CA ARG A 141 -1.52 -3.14 -12.76
C ARG A 141 -2.91 -3.23 -13.39
N SER A 142 -3.39 -4.45 -13.60
CA SER A 142 -4.72 -4.69 -14.14
C SER A 142 -5.83 -4.10 -13.26
N THR A 143 -5.77 -4.34 -11.96
CA THR A 143 -6.77 -3.82 -11.02
C THR A 143 -6.76 -2.29 -10.89
N LEU A 144 -5.60 -1.67 -11.04
CA LEU A 144 -5.44 -0.20 -10.97
C LEU A 144 -5.84 0.52 -12.26
N THR A 145 -5.93 -0.19 -13.38
CA THR A 145 -6.24 0.43 -14.69
C THR A 145 -7.63 1.07 -14.69
N ALA A 146 -8.62 0.38 -14.16
CA ALA A 146 -10.01 0.85 -14.14
C ALA A 146 -10.20 2.11 -13.26
N THR A 147 -9.49 2.18 -12.15
CA THR A 147 -9.59 3.26 -11.17
C THR A 147 -8.62 4.41 -11.44
N ARG A 148 -7.63 4.21 -12.30
CA ARG A 148 -6.46 5.09 -12.47
C ARG A 148 -5.70 5.29 -11.15
N GLY A 149 -5.69 4.26 -10.31
CA GLY A 149 -5.09 4.31 -8.99
C GLY A 149 -3.57 4.45 -9.04
N ASP A 150 -3.03 4.99 -7.96
CA ASP A 150 -1.59 5.20 -7.79
C ASP A 150 -0.93 3.97 -7.19
N ILE A 151 0.32 3.74 -7.52
CA ILE A 151 1.10 2.63 -6.97
C ILE A 151 2.49 3.10 -6.52
N ARG A 152 2.94 2.53 -5.41
CA ARG A 152 4.31 2.67 -4.90
C ARG A 152 4.95 1.29 -4.83
N ILE A 153 6.08 1.14 -5.48
CA ILE A 153 6.84 -0.12 -5.54
C ILE A 153 8.13 0.08 -4.78
N ILE A 154 8.33 -0.72 -3.74
CA ILE A 154 9.46 -0.59 -2.85
C ILE A 154 10.35 -1.83 -2.97
N GLY A 155 11.65 -1.64 -3.00
CA GLY A 155 12.58 -2.77 -2.86
C GLY A 155 14.02 -2.42 -3.07
N ASN A 156 14.89 -3.32 -2.62
CA ASN A 156 16.24 -3.39 -3.08
C ASN A 156 16.23 -4.10 -4.42
N VAL A 157 16.43 -3.39 -5.50
CA VAL A 157 16.42 -3.99 -6.82
C VAL A 157 17.75 -4.71 -7.03
N LYS A 158 17.70 -6.03 -6.89
CA LYS A 158 18.86 -6.92 -7.11
C LYS A 158 18.68 -7.70 -8.40
N GLY A 159 19.70 -7.71 -9.21
CA GLY A 159 19.75 -8.51 -10.44
C GLY A 159 19.04 -7.88 -11.63
N ARG A 160 19.77 -7.75 -12.74
CA ARG A 160 19.31 -7.10 -13.97
C ARG A 160 18.13 -7.78 -14.66
N LYS A 161 17.90 -9.06 -14.36
CA LYS A 161 16.79 -9.84 -14.92
C LYS A 161 15.50 -9.71 -14.10
N ASN A 162 15.56 -9.07 -12.93
CA ASN A 162 14.39 -8.90 -12.08
C ASN A 162 13.43 -7.87 -12.70
N TRP A 163 12.14 -8.17 -12.69
CA TRP A 163 11.11 -7.31 -13.27
C TRP A 163 11.07 -5.92 -12.63
N ALA A 164 11.26 -5.83 -11.32
CA ALA A 164 11.26 -4.56 -10.60
C ALA A 164 12.44 -3.68 -11.02
N TYR A 165 13.61 -4.30 -11.23
CA TYR A 165 14.78 -3.60 -11.76
C TYR A 165 14.50 -3.04 -13.16
N GLN A 166 13.95 -3.87 -14.04
CA GLN A 166 13.63 -3.46 -15.40
C GLN A 166 12.59 -2.35 -15.43
N LEU A 167 11.57 -2.43 -14.57
CA LEU A 167 10.56 -1.39 -14.44
C LEU A 167 11.18 -0.06 -13.98
N ALA A 168 12.07 -0.10 -13.00
CA ALA A 168 12.75 1.09 -12.49
C ALA A 168 13.60 1.77 -13.56
N ARG A 169 14.19 1.00 -14.49
CA ARG A 169 15.03 1.55 -15.56
C ARG A 169 14.23 2.08 -16.76
N LYS A 170 12.96 1.75 -16.87
CA LYS A 170 12.06 2.26 -17.91
C LYS A 170 11.37 3.56 -17.51
N ALA A 171 11.38 3.88 -16.26
CA ALA A 171 10.74 5.08 -15.72
C ALA A 171 11.54 6.35 -16.02
#